data_42f4ca07d4a7a5d854d66690987cee7c
#
_entry.id   42f4ca07d4a7a5d854d66690987cee7c
#
_cell.length_a   1.000
_cell.length_b   1.000
_cell.length_c   1.000
_cell.angle_alpha   90.00
_cell.angle_beta   90.00
_cell.angle_gamma   90.00
#
_symmetry.space_group_name_H-M   'P 1'
#
loop_
_entity.id
_entity.type
_entity.pdbx_description
1 polymer ?
#
loop_
_entity_poly.entity_id
_entity_poly.type
_entity_poly.pdbx_seq_one_letter_code
_entity_poly.pdbx_strand_id
1 'polypeptide(L)'
;MKLSVSPPPYEGAPVVVLIAGLGGSGSYWLPQLAALEPEYQVVCYDQRGTGNNPDALPEGYSLAQMADELAQALAEAGIARYSVVGHALGALVGLQLALDRPDALTALVCVNGWLTLSPHTRRCFLVRERLLHAGGAQA
;
A
#
# COMPACT_ATOMS: atom_id res chain seq x y z
N MET A 1 12.16 4.22 0.34
CA MET A 1 10.76 4.56 -0.05
C MET A 1 10.38 5.92 0.53
N LYS A 2 9.74 6.79 -0.26
CA LYS A 2 9.28 8.12 0.19
C LYS A 2 7.84 8.03 0.66
N LEU A 3 7.59 8.43 1.90
CA LEU A 3 6.26 8.52 2.48
C LEU A 3 5.75 9.97 2.46
N SER A 4 4.44 10.13 2.30
CA SER A 4 3.71 11.37 2.57
C SER A 4 3.01 11.21 3.92
N VAL A 5 3.42 11.97 4.92
CA VAL A 5 2.94 11.87 6.30
C VAL A 5 2.25 13.18 6.67
N SER A 6 0.98 13.14 7.02
CA SER A 6 0.27 14.32 7.51
C SER A 6 0.76 14.71 8.91
N PRO A 7 0.64 15.98 9.31
CA PRO A 7 0.84 16.33 10.71
C PRO A 7 -0.17 15.58 11.59
N PRO A 8 0.20 15.18 12.82
CA PRO A 8 -0.77 14.59 13.72
C PRO A 8 -1.82 15.65 14.12
N PRO A 9 -3.13 15.33 14.10
CA PRO A 9 -4.16 16.30 14.47
C PRO A 9 -4.12 16.69 15.95
N TYR A 10 -3.58 15.84 16.81
CA TYR A 10 -3.34 16.07 18.23
C TYR A 10 -2.20 15.17 18.72
N GLU A 11 -1.65 15.50 19.90
CA GLU A 11 -0.58 14.69 20.49
C GLU A 11 -1.05 13.26 20.78
N GLY A 12 -0.30 12.27 20.30
CA GLY A 12 -0.64 10.86 20.44
C GLY A 12 -1.74 10.35 19.48
N ALA A 13 -2.10 11.12 18.46
CA ALA A 13 -3.06 10.68 17.45
C ALA A 13 -2.63 9.34 16.84
N PRO A 14 -3.57 8.39 16.66
CA PRO A 14 -3.25 7.11 16.04
C PRO A 14 -2.86 7.30 14.57
N VAL A 15 -1.95 6.44 14.10
CA VAL A 15 -1.48 6.47 12.70
C VAL A 15 -2.29 5.51 11.85
N VAL A 16 -2.71 5.96 10.67
CA VAL A 16 -3.29 5.11 9.63
C VAL A 16 -2.46 5.18 8.35
N VAL A 17 -2.07 4.03 7.85
CA VAL A 17 -1.32 3.85 6.60
C VAL A 17 -2.28 3.41 5.50
N LEU A 18 -2.34 4.16 4.42
CA LEU A 18 -3.23 3.91 3.29
C LEU A 18 -2.41 3.33 2.13
N ILE A 19 -2.74 2.09 1.73
CA ILE A 19 -2.00 1.35 0.70
C ILE A 19 -2.88 1.17 -0.53
N ALA A 20 -2.49 1.79 -1.65
CA ALA A 20 -3.22 1.69 -2.91
C ALA A 20 -3.05 0.33 -3.59
N GLY A 21 -3.87 0.06 -4.59
CA GLY A 21 -3.79 -1.13 -5.43
C GLY A 21 -2.60 -1.13 -6.40
N LEU A 22 -2.54 -2.12 -7.27
CA LEU A 22 -1.47 -2.32 -8.25
C LEU A 22 -1.32 -1.11 -9.19
N GLY A 23 -0.11 -0.56 -9.26
CA GLY A 23 0.19 0.65 -10.04
C GLY A 23 -0.45 1.92 -9.45
N GLY A 24 -0.99 1.85 -8.23
CA GLY A 24 -1.62 2.97 -7.56
C GLY A 24 -0.62 3.89 -6.88
N SER A 25 -1.05 5.14 -6.74
CA SER A 25 -0.33 6.18 -6.01
C SER A 25 -1.09 6.60 -4.77
N GLY A 26 -0.44 7.35 -3.88
CA GLY A 26 -1.07 7.93 -2.70
C GLY A 26 -2.26 8.83 -3.03
N SER A 27 -2.31 9.39 -4.23
CA SER A 27 -3.43 10.22 -4.69
C SER A 27 -4.77 9.48 -4.80
N TYR A 28 -4.76 8.15 -4.89
CA TYR A 28 -5.97 7.33 -4.82
C TYR A 28 -6.81 7.63 -3.57
N TRP A 29 -6.15 7.99 -2.47
CA TRP A 29 -6.78 8.21 -1.17
C TRP A 29 -7.20 9.66 -0.90
N LEU A 30 -6.96 10.60 -1.82
CA LEU A 30 -7.31 12.01 -1.64
C LEU A 30 -8.76 12.25 -1.17
N PRO A 31 -9.78 11.52 -1.70
CA PRO A 31 -11.17 11.71 -1.24
C PRO A 31 -11.41 11.33 0.22
N GLN A 32 -10.57 10.46 0.80
CA GLN A 32 -10.71 9.97 2.17
C GLN A 32 -9.97 10.84 3.20
N LEU A 33 -9.00 11.64 2.76
CA LEU A 33 -8.13 12.42 3.66
C LEU A 33 -8.93 13.37 4.54
N ALA A 34 -9.89 14.10 3.97
CA ALA A 34 -10.71 15.06 4.72
C ALA A 34 -11.48 14.42 5.89
N ALA A 35 -11.82 13.13 5.77
CA ALA A 35 -12.51 12.38 6.81
C ALA A 35 -11.55 11.76 7.84
N LEU A 36 -10.33 11.44 7.43
CA LEU A 36 -9.36 10.73 8.27
C LEU A 36 -8.42 11.67 9.03
N GLU A 37 -7.95 12.73 8.41
CA GLU A 37 -6.96 13.65 9.00
C GLU A 37 -7.41 14.35 10.31
N PRO A 38 -8.70 14.62 10.57
CA PRO A 38 -9.13 15.15 11.87
C PRO A 38 -8.89 14.19 13.05
N GLU A 39 -8.85 12.88 12.80
CA GLU A 39 -8.77 11.85 13.84
C GLU A 39 -7.44 11.07 13.84
N TYR A 40 -6.73 11.05 12.70
CA TYR A 40 -5.55 10.22 12.48
C TYR A 40 -4.39 11.03 11.91
N GLN A 41 -3.18 10.65 12.26
CA GLN A 41 -2.03 10.96 11.41
C GLN A 41 -2.06 10.00 10.21
N VAL A 42 -2.21 10.54 9.01
CA VAL A 42 -2.37 9.74 7.79
C VAL A 42 -1.04 9.60 7.07
N VAL A 43 -0.73 8.38 6.67
CA VAL A 43 0.44 8.04 5.84
C VAL A 43 -0.03 7.49 4.52
N CYS A 44 0.43 8.10 3.42
CA CYS A 44 0.25 7.62 2.05
C CYS A 44 1.61 7.50 1.38
N TYR A 45 1.70 6.71 0.33
CA TYR A 45 2.89 6.62 -0.51
C TYR A 45 2.54 6.16 -1.92
N ASP A 46 3.43 6.46 -2.85
CA ASP A 46 3.38 5.89 -4.18
C ASP A 46 4.13 4.55 -4.16
N GLN A 47 3.56 3.53 -4.77
CA GLN A 47 4.22 2.24 -4.87
C GLN A 47 5.51 2.36 -5.68
N ARG A 48 6.50 1.49 -5.39
CA ARG A 48 7.74 1.43 -6.16
C ARG A 48 7.45 1.31 -7.67
N GLY A 49 8.16 2.07 -8.46
CA GLY A 49 7.94 2.21 -9.89
C GLY A 49 6.87 3.22 -10.27
N THR A 50 6.28 3.97 -9.32
CA THR A 50 5.26 4.98 -9.59
C THR A 50 5.57 6.32 -8.91
N GLY A 51 5.09 7.41 -9.50
CA GLY A 51 5.08 8.74 -8.90
C GLY A 51 6.39 9.16 -8.24
N ASN A 52 6.34 9.39 -6.93
CA ASN A 52 7.47 9.85 -6.12
C ASN A 52 8.45 8.73 -5.70
N ASN A 53 8.17 7.48 -6.05
CA ASN A 53 9.03 6.30 -5.85
C ASN A 53 9.37 5.63 -7.20
N PRO A 54 10.10 6.30 -8.11
CA PRO A 54 10.29 5.88 -9.50
C PRO A 54 11.28 4.72 -9.68
N ASP A 55 11.88 4.23 -8.61
CA ASP A 55 12.88 3.17 -8.67
C ASP A 55 12.32 1.93 -9.37
N ALA A 56 13.11 1.33 -10.25
CA ALA A 56 12.73 0.10 -10.95
C ALA A 56 12.40 -1.03 -9.96
N LEU A 57 11.43 -1.85 -10.35
CA LEU A 57 11.10 -3.06 -9.60
C LEU A 57 12.24 -4.07 -9.75
N PRO A 58 12.77 -4.64 -8.67
CA PRO A 58 13.76 -5.71 -8.76
C PRO A 58 13.12 -6.97 -9.37
N GLU A 59 13.94 -7.82 -9.96
CA GLU A 59 13.48 -9.12 -10.43
C GLU A 59 12.90 -9.93 -9.25
N GLY A 60 11.74 -10.53 -9.46
CA GLY A 60 11.05 -11.32 -8.44
C GLY A 60 10.48 -10.50 -7.28
N TYR A 61 10.21 -9.20 -7.49
CA TYR A 61 9.62 -8.32 -6.47
C TYR A 61 8.34 -8.90 -5.89
N SER A 62 8.35 -9.21 -4.61
CA SER A 62 7.31 -9.96 -3.91
C SER A 62 6.52 -9.12 -2.91
N LEU A 63 5.38 -9.65 -2.44
CA LEU A 63 4.60 -9.03 -1.35
C LEU A 63 5.44 -8.87 -0.08
N ALA A 64 6.29 -9.84 0.24
CA ALA A 64 7.16 -9.76 1.40
C ALA A 64 8.15 -8.60 1.30
N GLN A 65 8.74 -8.39 0.12
CA GLN A 65 9.62 -7.24 -0.12
C GLN A 65 8.86 -5.91 -0.06
N MET A 66 7.65 -5.84 -0.63
CA MET A 66 6.81 -4.64 -0.54
C MET A 66 6.48 -4.29 0.92
N ALA A 67 6.11 -5.28 1.71
CA ALA A 67 5.80 -5.11 3.12
C ALA A 67 7.02 -4.70 3.94
N ASP A 68 8.18 -5.31 3.69
CA ASP A 68 9.42 -4.99 4.38
C ASP A 68 9.93 -3.58 4.06
N GLU A 69 9.91 -3.17 2.78
CA GLU A 69 10.27 -1.79 2.37
C GLU A 69 9.36 -0.76 3.04
N LEU A 70 8.05 -1.03 3.14
CA LEU A 70 7.11 -0.14 3.82
C LEU A 70 7.37 -0.10 5.32
N ALA A 71 7.59 -1.25 5.96
CA ALA A 71 7.88 -1.33 7.39
C ALA A 71 9.17 -0.57 7.75
N GLN A 72 10.21 -0.69 6.93
CA GLN A 72 11.45 0.06 7.10
C GLN A 72 11.22 1.57 6.99
N ALA A 73 10.50 2.01 5.95
CA ALA A 73 10.21 3.43 5.77
C ALA A 73 9.38 4.02 6.92
N LEU A 74 8.41 3.26 7.47
CA LEU A 74 7.65 3.65 8.65
C LEU A 74 8.53 3.76 9.89
N ALA A 75 9.43 2.79 10.11
CA ALA A 75 10.38 2.83 11.22
C ALA A 75 11.35 4.02 11.13
N GLU A 76 11.87 4.33 9.93
CA GLU A 76 12.71 5.51 9.67
C GLU A 76 11.96 6.82 9.93
N ALA A 77 10.64 6.85 9.68
CA ALA A 77 9.77 7.97 10.01
C ALA A 77 9.38 8.04 11.51
N GLY A 78 9.87 7.12 12.35
CA GLY A 78 9.54 7.05 13.78
C GLY A 78 8.16 6.49 14.09
N ILE A 79 7.51 5.83 13.12
CA ILE A 79 6.16 5.27 13.24
C ILE A 79 6.28 3.79 13.64
N ALA A 80 6.14 3.51 14.93
CA ALA A 80 6.29 2.16 15.48
C ALA A 80 4.97 1.34 15.50
N ARG A 81 3.83 2.02 15.59
CA ARG A 81 2.49 1.39 15.64
C ARG A 81 1.53 2.11 14.71
N TYR A 82 0.75 1.35 13.97
CA TYR A 82 -0.15 1.90 12.96
C TYR A 82 -1.29 0.94 12.63
N SER A 83 -2.39 1.50 12.13
CA SER A 83 -3.44 0.74 11.42
C SER A 83 -3.18 0.81 9.92
N VAL A 84 -3.67 -0.18 9.18
CA VAL A 84 -3.57 -0.22 7.71
C VAL A 84 -4.95 -0.27 7.08
N VAL A 85 -5.17 0.54 6.06
CA VAL A 85 -6.28 0.39 5.11
C VAL A 85 -5.67 0.12 3.73
N GLY A 86 -5.85 -1.10 3.24
CA GLY A 86 -5.28 -1.54 1.97
C GLY A 86 -6.36 -1.83 0.93
N HIS A 87 -6.19 -1.34 -0.29
CA HIS A 87 -7.06 -1.63 -1.42
C HIS A 87 -6.39 -2.61 -2.38
N ALA A 88 -7.09 -3.68 -2.77
CA ALA A 88 -6.65 -4.71 -3.72
C ALA A 88 -5.25 -5.26 -3.36
N LEU A 89 -4.20 -5.01 -4.15
CA LEU A 89 -2.82 -5.37 -3.83
C LEU A 89 -2.37 -4.79 -2.47
N GLY A 90 -2.81 -3.56 -2.15
CA GLY A 90 -2.51 -2.94 -0.85
C GLY A 90 -3.08 -3.70 0.34
N ALA A 91 -4.23 -4.38 0.17
CA ALA A 91 -4.76 -5.27 1.19
C ALA A 91 -3.85 -6.49 1.42
N LEU A 92 -3.26 -7.03 0.36
CA LEU A 92 -2.31 -8.15 0.45
C LEU A 92 -1.00 -7.74 1.15
N VAL A 93 -0.51 -6.53 0.84
CA VAL A 93 0.65 -5.95 1.56
C VAL A 93 0.32 -5.76 3.05
N GLY A 94 -0.88 -5.28 3.37
CA GLY A 94 -1.36 -5.16 4.75
C GLY A 94 -1.43 -6.50 5.48
N LEU A 95 -1.90 -7.55 4.81
CA LEU A 95 -1.90 -8.92 5.35
C LEU A 95 -0.48 -9.44 5.59
N GLN A 96 0.46 -9.17 4.67
CA GLN A 96 1.86 -9.54 4.85
C GLN A 96 2.48 -8.81 6.05
N LEU A 97 2.21 -7.50 6.21
CA LEU A 97 2.63 -6.74 7.38
C LEU A 97 2.08 -7.32 8.69
N ALA A 98 0.81 -7.77 8.69
CA ALA A 98 0.20 -8.39 9.86
C ALA A 98 0.89 -9.72 10.26
N LEU A 99 1.40 -10.46 9.29
CA LEU A 99 2.15 -11.69 9.52
C LEU A 99 3.57 -11.40 10.02
N ASP A 100 4.24 -10.43 9.41
CA ASP A 100 5.66 -10.16 9.65
C ASP A 100 5.90 -9.23 10.85
N ARG A 101 4.93 -8.36 11.16
CA ARG A 101 5.02 -7.30 12.19
C ARG A 101 3.74 -7.21 13.06
N PRO A 102 3.28 -8.33 13.68
CA PRO A 102 2.01 -8.37 14.41
C PRO A 102 1.93 -7.33 15.55
N ASP A 103 3.06 -7.01 16.19
CA ASP A 103 3.11 -6.06 17.30
C ASP A 103 3.02 -4.59 16.85
N ALA A 104 3.35 -4.30 15.60
CA ALA A 104 3.27 -2.96 15.03
C ALA A 104 1.88 -2.63 14.48
N LEU A 105 1.14 -3.63 14.02
CA LEU A 105 -0.17 -3.46 13.39
C LEU A 105 -1.28 -3.49 14.43
N THR A 106 -2.02 -2.39 14.56
CA THR A 106 -3.14 -2.26 15.51
C THR A 106 -4.47 -2.70 14.91
N ALA A 107 -4.68 -2.47 13.62
CA ALA A 107 -5.86 -2.89 12.87
C ALA A 107 -5.55 -2.99 11.37
N LEU A 108 -6.30 -3.83 10.67
CA LEU A 108 -6.22 -3.99 9.21
C LEU A 108 -7.61 -3.95 8.59
N VAL A 109 -7.80 -3.05 7.63
CA VAL A 109 -8.98 -3.00 6.77
C VAL A 109 -8.58 -3.40 5.36
N CYS A 110 -9.16 -4.49 4.86
CA CYS A 110 -8.95 -4.98 3.49
C CYS A 110 -10.14 -4.58 2.60
N VAL A 111 -9.89 -3.69 1.67
CA VAL A 111 -10.88 -3.26 0.68
C VAL A 111 -10.59 -4.00 -0.64
N ASN A 112 -11.55 -4.82 -1.10
CA ASN A 112 -11.41 -5.62 -2.32
C ASN A 112 -10.14 -6.49 -2.36
N GLY A 113 -9.67 -6.96 -1.20
CA GLY A 113 -8.56 -7.89 -1.09
C GLY A 113 -9.00 -9.33 -1.40
N TRP A 114 -8.04 -10.21 -1.68
CA TRP A 114 -8.27 -11.63 -1.93
C TRP A 114 -7.11 -12.47 -1.38
N LEU A 115 -7.41 -13.65 -0.90
CA LEU A 115 -6.39 -14.64 -0.52
C LEU A 115 -6.09 -15.62 -1.64
N THR A 116 -7.11 -15.93 -2.44
CA THR A 116 -6.99 -16.81 -3.61
C THR A 116 -7.64 -16.16 -4.81
N LEU A 117 -7.01 -16.30 -5.99
CA LEU A 117 -7.57 -15.80 -7.24
C LEU A 117 -8.66 -16.75 -7.74
N SER A 118 -9.85 -16.21 -8.01
CA SER A 118 -10.85 -16.92 -8.78
C SER A 118 -10.33 -17.21 -10.19
N PRO A 119 -10.86 -18.22 -10.90
CA PRO A 119 -10.49 -18.46 -12.30
C PRO A 119 -10.71 -17.24 -13.21
N HIS A 120 -11.75 -16.46 -12.94
CA HIS A 120 -12.02 -15.22 -13.68
C HIS A 120 -10.94 -14.17 -13.42
N THR A 121 -10.62 -13.88 -12.16
CA THR A 121 -9.60 -12.91 -11.79
C THR A 121 -8.23 -13.29 -12.33
N ARG A 122 -7.88 -14.58 -12.29
CA ARG A 122 -6.64 -15.09 -12.91
C ARG A 122 -6.58 -14.79 -14.40
N ARG A 123 -7.69 -15.00 -15.14
CA ARG A 123 -7.75 -14.66 -16.58
C ARG A 123 -7.59 -13.17 -16.82
N CYS A 124 -8.19 -12.32 -15.99
CA CYS A 124 -8.01 -10.86 -16.11
C CYS A 124 -6.54 -10.44 -15.96
N PHE A 125 -5.81 -11.01 -14.99
CA PHE A 125 -4.37 -10.75 -14.84
C PHE A 125 -3.55 -11.25 -16.03
N LEU A 126 -3.84 -12.44 -16.57
CA LEU A 126 -3.16 -12.97 -17.75
C LEU A 126 -3.38 -12.09 -19.00
N VAL A 127 -4.60 -11.58 -19.19
CA VAL A 127 -4.90 -10.64 -20.29
C VAL A 127 -4.13 -9.34 -20.10
N ARG A 128 -4.13 -8.78 -18.88
CA ARG A 128 -3.38 -7.57 -18.56
C ARG A 128 -1.88 -7.73 -18.81
N GLU A 129 -1.29 -8.85 -18.38
CA GLU A 129 0.12 -9.18 -18.65
C GLU A 129 0.43 -9.20 -20.15
N ARG A 130 -0.42 -9.87 -20.94
CA ARG A 130 -0.26 -9.91 -22.40
C ARG A 130 -0.35 -8.54 -23.05
N LEU A 131 -1.29 -7.70 -22.60
CA LEU A 131 -1.41 -6.33 -23.11
C LEU A 131 -0.17 -5.49 -22.77
N LEU A 132 0.38 -5.60 -21.56
CA LEU A 132 1.62 -4.93 -21.18
C LEU A 132 2.80 -5.35 -22.05
N HIS A 133 2.91 -6.63 -22.38
CA HIS A 133 3.96 -7.14 -23.29
C HIS A 133 3.76 -6.66 -24.73
N ALA A 134 2.51 -6.47 -25.17
CA ALA A 134 2.20 -6.07 -26.55
C ALA A 134 2.31 -4.56 -26.79
N GLY A 135 1.98 -3.72 -25.83
CA GLY A 135 1.86 -2.28 -26.03
C GLY A 135 2.36 -1.39 -24.87
N GLY A 136 2.85 -2.00 -23.81
CA GLY A 136 3.25 -1.28 -22.59
C GLY A 136 2.06 -0.85 -21.73
N ALA A 137 2.35 -0.06 -20.68
CA ALA A 137 1.38 0.33 -19.66
C ALA A 137 0.25 1.27 -20.16
N GLN A 138 0.39 1.79 -21.37
CA GLN A 138 -0.58 2.70 -22.02
C GLN A 138 -1.45 2.00 -23.08
N ALA A 139 -1.31 0.69 -23.25
CA ALA A 139 -2.07 -0.10 -24.22
C ALA A 139 -3.44 -0.51 -23.68
#